data_8fbe4856e8ef7e3006f8b3ae02204f66
#
_entry.id   8fbe4856e8ef7e3006f8b3ae02204f66
#
_cell.length_a   1.000
_cell.length_b   1.000
_cell.length_c   1.000
_cell.angle_alpha   90.00
_cell.angle_beta   90.00
_cell.angle_gamma   90.00
#
_symmetry.space_group_name_H-M   'P 1'
#
loop_
_entity.id
_entity.type
_entity.pdbx_description
1 polymer ?
#
loop_
_entity_poly.entity_id
_entity_poly.type
_entity_poly.pdbx_seq_one_letter_code
_entity_poly.pdbx_strand_id
1 'polypeptide(L)'
;MTTIADDPKRIVASGLEPEVAERARHHIARRLLPFLFLLYVIAFLDRMNVSAAALQMPHDLGFSERVVGMGAGTFFLGYFLLEIPGALIVERWSARRWIARIMISWGIVTVFMAFIHTSRQFYVVRFLVGAAEAGFLPGVIVYLTHWFRYQDRAKAVAFFYAANPLSYVIGSPLAGLLLGLSWLGLRGWRWLFIIEGIPAVVVGAITIWYLTDWPEQAKWLPDNEKAWIAIELQREKEAKSRRRSYRVWEALRHRDVILLTGCYFCAMTGSYGIAFWLPTILKRQSGKSDLEVTLLAALPYVAAFVTQQVNGWHSDRTRERRWHAAMPVFVCGLALALAVVYRSNLAMSVGMFVVAGGAFYGFQPVFWAVPTLFLSESAAAASIGLINAVGNLGGFVGPMVIGYLANRTHSFSPGLLYLVASLFVSGGLMLAVGRQTAAQT
;
A
#
# COMPACT_ATOMS: atom_id res chain seq x y z
N MET A 1 -18.02 7.20 -57.11
CA MET A 1 -18.83 6.86 -55.93
C MET A 1 -17.88 6.49 -54.82
N THR A 2 -17.40 7.48 -54.05
CA THR A 2 -16.48 7.28 -52.91
C THR A 2 -17.34 7.02 -51.69
N THR A 3 -17.18 5.87 -51.09
CA THR A 3 -17.89 5.37 -49.91
C THR A 3 -17.62 6.28 -48.71
N ILE A 4 -18.67 7.01 -48.29
CA ILE A 4 -18.71 7.91 -47.12
C ILE A 4 -18.93 7.05 -45.84
N ALA A 5 -18.01 6.12 -45.54
CA ALA A 5 -18.26 5.14 -44.49
C ALA A 5 -17.31 5.21 -43.27
N ASP A 6 -16.26 6.05 -43.27
CA ASP A 6 -15.22 5.93 -42.25
C ASP A 6 -14.77 7.30 -41.63
N ASP A 7 -15.71 8.18 -41.28
CA ASP A 7 -15.39 9.29 -40.42
C ASP A 7 -15.66 8.89 -38.94
N PRO A 8 -14.62 8.64 -38.10
CA PRO A 8 -14.80 8.27 -36.70
C PRO A 8 -15.65 9.27 -35.90
N LYS A 9 -15.70 10.53 -36.36
CA LYS A 9 -16.52 11.59 -35.74
C LYS A 9 -18.03 11.42 -36.00
N ARG A 10 -18.43 10.71 -37.05
CA ARG A 10 -19.82 10.41 -37.35
C ARG A 10 -20.38 9.19 -36.64
N ILE A 11 -19.53 8.18 -36.33
CA ILE A 11 -19.92 7.01 -35.55
C ILE A 11 -20.31 7.40 -34.10
N VAL A 12 -19.70 8.46 -33.58
CA VAL A 12 -19.98 9.02 -32.23
C VAL A 12 -21.33 9.74 -32.17
N ALA A 13 -21.92 10.13 -33.28
CA ALA A 13 -23.21 10.87 -33.35
C ALA A 13 -24.45 9.96 -33.47
N SER A 14 -24.29 8.67 -33.67
CA SER A 14 -25.40 7.73 -33.78
C SER A 14 -25.58 6.98 -32.46
N GLY A 15 -26.71 7.04 -31.81
CA GLY A 15 -27.18 6.46 -30.54
C GLY A 15 -26.69 5.08 -30.05
N LEU A 16 -25.59 4.57 -30.62
CA LEU A 16 -24.86 3.35 -30.22
C LEU A 16 -23.84 3.61 -29.10
N GLU A 17 -23.65 4.87 -28.67
CA GLU A 17 -22.63 5.24 -27.67
C GLU A 17 -22.76 4.56 -26.29
N PRO A 18 -23.94 4.41 -25.67
CA PRO A 18 -24.05 3.84 -24.34
C PRO A 18 -23.61 2.37 -24.27
N GLU A 19 -23.98 1.57 -25.27
CA GLU A 19 -23.63 0.14 -25.31
C GLU A 19 -22.14 -0.10 -25.59
N VAL A 20 -21.53 0.68 -26.50
CA VAL A 20 -20.09 0.61 -26.76
C VAL A 20 -19.31 1.05 -25.52
N ALA A 21 -19.77 2.12 -24.85
CA ALA A 21 -19.17 2.61 -23.62
C ALA A 21 -19.21 1.58 -22.48
N GLU A 22 -20.33 0.86 -22.33
CA GLU A 22 -20.48 -0.16 -21.30
C GLU A 22 -19.60 -1.38 -21.60
N ARG A 23 -19.60 -1.86 -22.83
CA ARG A 23 -18.73 -2.99 -23.26
C ARG A 23 -17.26 -2.64 -23.11
N ALA A 24 -16.82 -1.46 -23.56
CA ALA A 24 -15.44 -1.01 -23.41
C ALA A 24 -14.99 -0.98 -21.95
N ARG A 25 -15.80 -0.39 -21.07
CA ARG A 25 -15.50 -0.37 -19.63
C ARG A 25 -15.41 -1.76 -19.04
N HIS A 26 -16.31 -2.67 -19.43
CA HIS A 26 -16.31 -4.04 -18.94
C HIS A 26 -15.07 -4.82 -19.43
N HIS A 27 -14.74 -4.75 -20.72
CA HIS A 27 -13.57 -5.42 -21.29
C HIS A 27 -12.26 -4.92 -20.67
N ILE A 28 -12.11 -3.58 -20.53
CA ILE A 28 -10.94 -2.96 -19.92
C ILE A 28 -10.82 -3.40 -18.45
N ALA A 29 -11.89 -3.27 -17.66
CA ALA A 29 -11.89 -3.61 -16.26
C ALA A 29 -11.58 -5.11 -16.04
N ARG A 30 -12.25 -6.00 -16.79
CA ARG A 30 -12.08 -7.46 -16.66
C ARG A 30 -10.67 -7.93 -17.03
N ARG A 31 -10.01 -7.25 -17.97
CA ARG A 31 -8.66 -7.64 -18.37
C ARG A 31 -7.60 -7.04 -17.46
N LEU A 32 -7.68 -5.77 -17.13
CA LEU A 32 -6.59 -5.07 -16.46
C LEU A 32 -6.66 -5.18 -14.94
N LEU A 33 -7.84 -5.03 -14.33
CA LEU A 33 -7.95 -4.96 -12.87
C LEU A 33 -7.52 -6.24 -12.16
N PRO A 34 -7.91 -7.46 -12.59
CA PRO A 34 -7.45 -8.68 -11.91
C PRO A 34 -5.93 -8.87 -12.00
N PHE A 35 -5.32 -8.49 -13.13
CA PHE A 35 -3.88 -8.58 -13.28
C PHE A 35 -3.14 -7.58 -12.39
N LEU A 36 -3.57 -6.32 -12.37
CA LEU A 36 -3.00 -5.29 -11.47
C LEU A 36 -3.20 -5.66 -10.00
N PHE A 37 -4.35 -6.24 -9.67
CA PHE A 37 -4.63 -6.77 -8.34
C PHE A 37 -3.62 -7.87 -7.94
N LEU A 38 -3.34 -8.81 -8.86
CA LEU A 38 -2.33 -9.84 -8.64
C LEU A 38 -0.94 -9.25 -8.41
N LEU A 39 -0.53 -8.24 -9.22
CA LEU A 39 0.73 -7.54 -9.03
C LEU A 39 0.83 -6.94 -7.61
N TYR A 40 -0.26 -6.37 -7.13
CA TYR A 40 -0.29 -5.73 -5.81
C TYR A 40 -0.29 -6.75 -4.67
N VAL A 41 -0.97 -7.89 -4.84
CA VAL A 41 -0.89 -9.02 -3.91
C VAL A 41 0.55 -9.48 -3.77
N ILE A 42 1.26 -9.73 -4.87
CA ILE A 42 2.66 -10.16 -4.85
C ILE A 42 3.55 -9.11 -4.17
N ALA A 43 3.31 -7.80 -4.43
CA ALA A 43 4.06 -6.72 -3.79
C ALA A 43 3.90 -6.72 -2.26
N PHE A 44 2.69 -6.96 -1.77
CA PHE A 44 2.44 -6.96 -0.32
C PHE A 44 2.85 -8.27 0.36
N LEU A 45 2.83 -9.41 -0.33
CA LEU A 45 3.43 -10.64 0.17
C LEU A 45 4.90 -10.42 0.50
N ASP A 46 5.66 -9.85 -0.43
CA ASP A 46 7.09 -9.60 -0.25
C ASP A 46 7.41 -8.62 0.89
N ARG A 47 6.56 -7.61 1.11
CA ARG A 47 6.71 -6.69 2.26
C ARG A 47 6.60 -7.39 3.61
N MET A 48 5.81 -8.47 3.69
CA MET A 48 5.59 -9.22 4.93
C MET A 48 6.69 -10.24 5.23
N ASN A 49 7.44 -10.67 4.21
CA ASN A 49 8.43 -11.73 4.32
C ASN A 49 9.41 -11.52 5.47
N VAL A 50 9.89 -10.29 5.64
CA VAL A 50 10.87 -9.98 6.70
C VAL A 50 10.26 -10.11 8.09
N SER A 51 8.96 -9.79 8.24
CA SER A 51 8.24 -9.98 9.51
C SER A 51 8.13 -11.45 9.88
N ALA A 52 7.79 -12.32 8.91
CA ALA A 52 7.74 -13.77 9.11
C ALA A 52 9.14 -14.36 9.27
N ALA A 53 10.10 -13.97 8.42
CA ALA A 53 11.50 -14.40 8.53
C ALA A 53 12.14 -14.05 9.88
N ALA A 54 11.69 -12.97 10.52
CA ALA A 54 12.11 -12.54 11.86
C ALA A 54 11.83 -13.59 12.96
N LEU A 55 11.01 -14.61 12.68
CA LEU A 55 10.80 -15.73 13.61
C LEU A 55 12.00 -16.69 13.65
N GLN A 56 12.78 -16.80 12.57
CA GLN A 56 13.89 -17.77 12.44
C GLN A 56 15.24 -17.10 12.15
N MET A 57 15.27 -16.11 11.24
CA MET A 57 16.49 -15.48 10.75
C MET A 57 17.38 -14.89 11.85
N PRO A 58 16.86 -14.22 12.91
CA PRO A 58 17.70 -13.66 13.97
C PRO A 58 18.46 -14.75 14.74
N HIS A 59 17.80 -15.86 15.02
CA HIS A 59 18.46 -17.00 15.69
C HIS A 59 19.53 -17.65 14.80
N ASP A 60 19.26 -17.76 13.49
CA ASP A 60 20.18 -18.38 12.53
C ASP A 60 21.43 -17.55 12.25
N LEU A 61 21.29 -16.22 12.23
CA LEU A 61 22.36 -15.28 11.89
C LEU A 61 22.95 -14.55 13.10
N GLY A 62 22.46 -14.79 14.31
CA GLY A 62 22.88 -14.08 15.51
C GLY A 62 22.49 -12.60 15.54
N PHE A 63 21.35 -12.23 14.91
CA PHE A 63 20.90 -10.84 14.88
C PHE A 63 20.09 -10.47 16.13
N SER A 64 20.40 -9.32 16.70
CA SER A 64 19.59 -8.73 17.77
C SER A 64 18.30 -8.09 17.22
N GLU A 65 17.31 -7.84 18.10
CA GLU A 65 16.08 -7.12 17.73
C GLU A 65 16.38 -5.73 17.13
N ARG A 66 17.44 -5.08 17.61
CA ARG A 66 17.90 -3.80 17.05
C ARG A 66 18.31 -3.95 15.58
N VAL A 67 19.07 -4.99 15.24
CA VAL A 67 19.48 -5.27 13.85
C VAL A 67 18.26 -5.54 12.97
N VAL A 68 17.34 -6.36 13.46
CA VAL A 68 16.12 -6.74 12.73
C VAL A 68 15.21 -5.53 12.50
N GLY A 69 14.96 -4.72 13.53
CA GLY A 69 14.14 -3.51 13.43
C GLY A 69 14.76 -2.45 12.50
N MET A 70 16.08 -2.24 12.58
CA MET A 70 16.81 -1.35 11.67
C MET A 70 16.71 -1.82 10.22
N GLY A 71 16.92 -3.12 9.96
CA GLY A 71 16.82 -3.67 8.62
C GLY A 71 15.41 -3.58 8.04
N ALA A 72 14.38 -3.82 8.84
CA ALA A 72 13.00 -3.62 8.44
C ALA A 72 12.74 -2.16 8.00
N GLY A 73 13.21 -1.21 8.81
CA GLY A 73 13.08 0.22 8.52
C GLY A 73 13.87 0.66 7.29
N THR A 74 15.07 0.12 7.08
CA THR A 74 15.97 0.54 5.97
C THR A 74 15.32 0.41 4.58
N PHE A 75 14.39 -0.51 4.41
CA PHE A 75 13.53 -0.60 3.22
C PHE A 75 12.85 0.75 2.91
N PHE A 76 12.25 1.38 3.90
CA PHE A 76 11.50 2.63 3.71
C PHE A 76 12.40 3.81 3.35
N LEU A 77 13.68 3.78 3.74
CA LEU A 77 14.65 4.79 3.29
C LEU A 77 14.92 4.68 1.78
N GLY A 78 15.16 3.47 1.30
CA GLY A 78 15.34 3.22 -0.14
C GLY A 78 14.09 3.58 -0.94
N TYR A 79 12.93 3.21 -0.43
CA TYR A 79 11.63 3.53 -1.02
C TYR A 79 11.41 5.04 -1.11
N PHE A 80 11.57 5.77 0.00
CA PHE A 80 11.39 7.22 0.06
C PHE A 80 12.30 7.99 -0.92
N LEU A 81 13.58 7.62 -0.99
CA LEU A 81 14.54 8.31 -1.85
C LEU A 81 14.21 8.21 -3.34
N LEU A 82 13.64 7.09 -3.77
CA LEU A 82 13.36 6.83 -5.18
C LEU A 82 11.86 6.92 -5.56
N GLU A 83 10.96 7.17 -4.61
CA GLU A 83 9.51 7.28 -4.89
C GLU A 83 9.20 8.44 -5.84
N ILE A 84 9.71 9.65 -5.55
CA ILE A 84 9.49 10.83 -6.40
C ILE A 84 10.18 10.70 -7.76
N PRO A 85 11.49 10.38 -7.84
CA PRO A 85 12.13 10.10 -9.13
C PRO A 85 11.42 9.02 -9.94
N GLY A 86 10.98 7.94 -9.28
CA GLY A 86 10.24 6.85 -9.90
C GLY A 86 8.92 7.32 -10.54
N ALA A 87 8.14 8.12 -9.83
CA ALA A 87 6.89 8.67 -10.34
C ALA A 87 7.10 9.56 -11.58
N LEU A 88 8.15 10.39 -11.59
CA LEU A 88 8.48 11.27 -12.72
C LEU A 88 8.92 10.48 -13.97
N ILE A 89 9.62 9.37 -13.76
CA ILE A 89 10.06 8.51 -14.88
C ILE A 89 8.86 7.82 -15.54
N VAL A 90 7.89 7.35 -14.74
CA VAL A 90 6.67 6.70 -15.26
C VAL A 90 5.92 7.59 -16.25
N GLU A 91 5.75 8.88 -15.93
CA GLU A 91 5.04 9.82 -16.79
C GLU A 91 5.72 10.06 -18.14
N ARG A 92 7.07 9.94 -18.19
CA ARG A 92 7.88 10.25 -19.38
C ARG A 92 8.24 9.03 -20.22
N TRP A 93 8.12 7.85 -19.66
CA TRP A 93 8.53 6.60 -20.33
C TRP A 93 7.30 5.73 -20.61
N SER A 94 7.37 4.43 -20.37
CA SER A 94 6.29 3.46 -20.52
C SER A 94 5.90 2.94 -19.15
N ALA A 95 4.64 3.15 -18.74
CA ALA A 95 4.14 2.64 -17.47
C ALA A 95 4.27 1.12 -17.38
N ARG A 96 3.96 0.40 -18.46
CA ARG A 96 4.12 -1.05 -18.60
C ARG A 96 5.56 -1.50 -18.32
N ARG A 97 6.54 -0.90 -19.04
CA ARG A 97 7.95 -1.26 -18.90
C ARG A 97 8.48 -0.87 -17.52
N TRP A 98 8.00 0.22 -16.96
CA TRP A 98 8.39 0.67 -15.63
C TRP A 98 7.89 -0.28 -14.54
N ILE A 99 6.60 -0.67 -14.56
CA ILE A 99 6.04 -1.66 -13.64
C ILE A 99 6.79 -2.99 -13.77
N ALA A 100 7.02 -3.47 -15.01
CA ALA A 100 7.78 -4.70 -15.24
C ALA A 100 9.21 -4.63 -14.67
N ARG A 101 9.94 -3.52 -14.93
CA ARG A 101 11.29 -3.30 -14.37
C ARG A 101 11.28 -3.35 -12.85
N ILE A 102 10.32 -2.66 -12.21
CA ILE A 102 10.17 -2.66 -10.76
C ILE A 102 10.03 -4.09 -10.26
N MET A 103 9.06 -4.84 -10.77
CA MET A 103 8.77 -6.19 -10.30
C MET A 103 9.94 -7.15 -10.49
N ILE A 104 10.60 -7.10 -11.66
CA ILE A 104 11.77 -7.95 -11.95
C ILE A 104 12.93 -7.58 -11.03
N SER A 105 13.28 -6.29 -10.92
CA SER A 105 14.43 -5.85 -10.10
C SER A 105 14.22 -6.12 -8.62
N TRP A 106 13.04 -5.82 -8.08
CA TRP A 106 12.76 -6.09 -6.68
C TRP A 106 12.71 -7.60 -6.40
N GLY A 107 12.05 -8.41 -7.26
CA GLY A 107 11.97 -9.86 -7.07
C GLY A 107 13.36 -10.51 -7.05
N ILE A 108 14.27 -10.09 -7.95
CA ILE A 108 15.67 -10.54 -7.95
C ILE A 108 16.36 -10.17 -6.62
N VAL A 109 16.23 -8.92 -6.18
CA VAL A 109 16.86 -8.45 -4.93
C VAL A 109 16.26 -9.16 -3.72
N THR A 110 14.94 -9.47 -3.73
CA THR A 110 14.30 -10.28 -2.69
C THR A 110 14.88 -11.69 -2.62
N VAL A 111 15.12 -12.35 -3.76
CA VAL A 111 15.80 -13.66 -3.76
C VAL A 111 17.19 -13.56 -3.13
N PHE A 112 17.92 -12.46 -3.34
CA PHE A 112 19.23 -12.27 -2.67
C PHE A 112 19.13 -12.18 -1.14
N MET A 113 17.98 -11.83 -0.57
CA MET A 113 17.75 -11.88 0.88
C MET A 113 17.99 -13.30 1.46
N ALA A 114 17.71 -14.35 0.67
CA ALA A 114 17.93 -15.72 1.11
C ALA A 114 19.42 -16.06 1.38
N PHE A 115 20.34 -15.27 0.85
CA PHE A 115 21.80 -15.55 0.88
C PHE A 115 22.59 -14.60 1.77
N ILE A 116 21.92 -13.78 2.59
CA ILE A 116 22.60 -12.90 3.54
C ILE A 116 23.18 -13.70 4.71
N HIS A 117 24.31 -13.20 5.25
CA HIS A 117 25.00 -13.77 6.40
C HIS A 117 25.35 -12.73 7.47
N THR A 118 25.34 -11.43 7.13
CA THR A 118 25.73 -10.34 8.02
C THR A 118 24.67 -9.26 8.11
N SER A 119 24.64 -8.51 9.21
CA SER A 119 23.73 -7.35 9.39
C SER A 119 23.93 -6.27 8.31
N ARG A 120 25.20 -6.07 7.87
CA ARG A 120 25.49 -5.12 6.79
C ARG A 120 24.84 -5.54 5.46
N GLN A 121 24.96 -6.82 5.09
CA GLN A 121 24.28 -7.36 3.91
C GLN A 121 22.76 -7.21 4.03
N PHE A 122 22.19 -7.51 5.21
CA PHE A 122 20.79 -7.33 5.50
C PHE A 122 20.33 -5.89 5.23
N TYR A 123 21.01 -4.89 5.77
CA TYR A 123 20.66 -3.47 5.55
C TYR A 123 20.77 -3.07 4.08
N VAL A 124 21.86 -3.45 3.40
CA VAL A 124 22.07 -3.12 1.99
C VAL A 124 20.99 -3.72 1.11
N VAL A 125 20.70 -5.03 1.28
CA VAL A 125 19.67 -5.69 0.46
C VAL A 125 18.29 -5.11 0.77
N ARG A 126 17.95 -4.82 2.04
CA ARG A 126 16.69 -4.17 2.40
C ARG A 126 16.55 -2.77 1.79
N PHE A 127 17.62 -1.97 1.79
CA PHE A 127 17.63 -0.69 1.08
C PHE A 127 17.38 -0.86 -0.41
N LEU A 128 18.06 -1.82 -1.05
CA LEU A 128 17.92 -2.10 -2.47
C LEU A 128 16.53 -2.61 -2.85
N VAL A 129 15.89 -3.45 -2.01
CA VAL A 129 14.49 -3.87 -2.21
C VAL A 129 13.58 -2.65 -2.19
N GLY A 130 13.71 -1.77 -1.19
CA GLY A 130 12.92 -0.55 -1.10
C GLY A 130 13.13 0.39 -2.31
N ALA A 131 14.38 0.58 -2.71
CA ALA A 131 14.75 1.37 -3.87
C ALA A 131 14.21 0.77 -5.19
N ALA A 132 14.25 -0.56 -5.33
CA ALA A 132 13.74 -1.25 -6.51
C ALA A 132 12.20 -1.20 -6.60
N GLU A 133 11.49 -1.27 -5.47
CA GLU A 133 10.02 -1.21 -5.39
C GLU A 133 9.47 0.23 -5.53
N ALA A 134 10.30 1.23 -5.26
CA ALA A 134 9.89 2.62 -5.30
C ALA A 134 9.28 3.01 -6.66
N GLY A 135 8.16 3.73 -6.62
CA GLY A 135 7.43 4.13 -7.83
C GLY A 135 6.44 3.08 -8.36
N PHE A 136 6.28 1.91 -7.71
CA PHE A 136 5.31 0.91 -8.13
C PHE A 136 3.88 1.43 -8.03
N LEU A 137 3.47 1.91 -6.87
CA LEU A 137 2.13 2.44 -6.64
C LEU A 137 1.82 3.66 -7.54
N PRO A 138 2.66 4.71 -7.60
CA PRO A 138 2.46 5.80 -8.55
C PRO A 138 2.41 5.31 -10.00
N GLY A 139 3.24 4.33 -10.36
CA GLY A 139 3.27 3.74 -11.69
C GLY A 139 1.95 3.08 -12.09
N VAL A 140 1.35 2.32 -11.18
CA VAL A 140 0.04 1.70 -11.42
C VAL A 140 -1.06 2.77 -11.48
N ILE A 141 -1.03 3.79 -10.63
CA ILE A 141 -2.01 4.88 -10.66
C ILE A 141 -1.92 5.63 -12.01
N VAL A 142 -0.71 5.96 -12.47
CA VAL A 142 -0.50 6.56 -13.81
C VAL A 142 -1.04 5.63 -14.89
N TYR A 143 -0.72 4.34 -14.85
CA TYR A 143 -1.24 3.36 -15.80
C TYR A 143 -2.77 3.33 -15.83
N LEU A 144 -3.43 3.37 -14.67
CA LEU A 144 -4.90 3.45 -14.60
C LEU A 144 -5.46 4.72 -15.25
N THR A 145 -4.71 5.84 -15.25
CA THR A 145 -5.16 7.06 -15.96
C THR A 145 -5.15 6.91 -17.48
N HIS A 146 -4.37 6.00 -18.03
CA HIS A 146 -4.34 5.71 -19.47
C HIS A 146 -5.53 4.86 -19.94
N TRP A 147 -6.28 4.22 -19.00
CA TRP A 147 -7.30 3.23 -19.33
C TRP A 147 -8.68 3.54 -18.75
N PHE A 148 -8.74 4.32 -17.67
CA PHE A 148 -9.98 4.61 -16.96
C PHE A 148 -10.24 6.12 -16.96
N ARG A 149 -11.45 6.50 -17.33
CA ARG A 149 -11.92 7.88 -17.22
C ARG A 149 -11.94 8.31 -15.75
N TYR A 150 -11.91 9.61 -15.50
CA TYR A 150 -11.93 10.16 -14.14
C TYR A 150 -13.06 9.58 -13.27
N GLN A 151 -14.26 9.43 -13.84
CA GLN A 151 -15.45 8.90 -13.16
C GLN A 151 -15.29 7.41 -12.75
N ASP A 152 -14.59 6.61 -13.56
CA ASP A 152 -14.42 5.16 -13.36
C ASP A 152 -13.15 4.85 -12.56
N ARG A 153 -12.20 5.77 -12.52
CA ARG A 153 -10.86 5.60 -11.92
C ARG A 153 -10.91 5.34 -10.42
N ALA A 154 -11.81 6.03 -9.70
CA ALA A 154 -11.95 5.83 -8.25
C ALA A 154 -12.30 4.38 -7.90
N LYS A 155 -13.21 3.75 -8.68
CA LYS A 155 -13.59 2.34 -8.50
C LYS A 155 -12.44 1.39 -8.84
N ALA A 156 -11.69 1.68 -9.91
CA ALA A 156 -10.52 0.88 -10.31
C ALA A 156 -9.41 0.93 -9.24
N VAL A 157 -9.12 2.10 -8.70
CA VAL A 157 -8.16 2.30 -7.61
C VAL A 157 -8.64 1.61 -6.33
N ALA A 158 -9.92 1.72 -5.96
CA ALA A 158 -10.47 1.05 -4.79
C ALA A 158 -10.36 -0.47 -4.90
N PHE A 159 -10.66 -1.04 -6.06
CA PHE A 159 -10.48 -2.47 -6.33
C PHE A 159 -9.01 -2.88 -6.18
N PHE A 160 -8.09 -2.11 -6.75
CA PHE A 160 -6.65 -2.34 -6.62
C PHE A 160 -6.19 -2.33 -5.16
N TYR A 161 -6.60 -1.33 -4.37
CA TYR A 161 -6.24 -1.23 -2.95
C TYR A 161 -6.85 -2.34 -2.07
N ALA A 162 -7.95 -2.97 -2.47
CA ALA A 162 -8.52 -4.10 -1.74
C ALA A 162 -7.60 -5.32 -1.68
N ALA A 163 -6.59 -5.40 -2.57
CA ALA A 163 -5.54 -6.41 -2.51
C ALA A 163 -4.68 -6.32 -1.25
N ASN A 164 -4.54 -5.14 -0.64
CA ASN A 164 -3.66 -4.94 0.51
C ASN A 164 -4.04 -5.83 1.71
N PRO A 165 -5.21 -5.69 2.37
CA PRO A 165 -5.56 -6.54 3.49
C PRO A 165 -5.66 -8.02 3.09
N LEU A 166 -6.10 -8.33 1.87
CA LEU A 166 -6.18 -9.70 1.37
C LEU A 166 -4.79 -10.35 1.26
N SER A 167 -3.77 -9.58 0.86
CA SER A 167 -2.39 -10.06 0.81
C SER A 167 -1.90 -10.53 2.18
N TYR A 168 -2.25 -9.82 3.25
CA TYR A 168 -1.89 -10.22 4.61
C TYR A 168 -2.66 -11.48 5.06
N VAL A 169 -3.94 -11.60 4.71
CA VAL A 169 -4.75 -12.79 5.04
C VAL A 169 -4.20 -14.05 4.37
N ILE A 170 -3.76 -13.95 3.12
CA ILE A 170 -3.19 -15.08 2.35
C ILE A 170 -1.71 -15.28 2.70
N GLY A 171 -0.93 -14.21 2.74
CA GLY A 171 0.52 -14.25 2.86
C GLY A 171 1.00 -14.71 4.22
N SER A 172 0.31 -14.34 5.30
CA SER A 172 0.74 -14.71 6.64
C SER A 172 0.69 -16.24 6.87
N PRO A 173 -0.39 -16.96 6.53
CA PRO A 173 -0.40 -18.42 6.57
C PRO A 173 0.60 -19.07 5.60
N LEU A 174 0.72 -18.51 4.37
CA LEU A 174 1.69 -19.02 3.38
C LEU A 174 3.12 -18.91 3.90
N ALA A 175 3.49 -17.77 4.47
CA ALA A 175 4.79 -17.57 5.08
C ALA A 175 5.04 -18.59 6.21
N GLY A 176 4.03 -18.84 7.07
CA GLY A 176 4.12 -19.86 8.12
C GLY A 176 4.37 -21.27 7.59
N LEU A 177 3.75 -21.64 6.47
CA LEU A 177 3.99 -22.93 5.80
C LEU A 177 5.42 -22.99 5.24
N LEU A 178 5.87 -21.92 4.59
CA LEU A 178 7.22 -21.84 4.00
C LEU A 178 8.33 -21.87 5.05
N LEU A 179 8.10 -21.31 6.24
CA LEU A 179 9.02 -21.39 7.37
C LEU A 179 9.23 -22.84 7.86
N GLY A 180 8.28 -23.73 7.62
CA GLY A 180 8.41 -25.17 7.91
C GLY A 180 9.30 -25.95 6.95
N LEU A 181 9.72 -25.35 5.81
CA LEU A 181 10.55 -26.03 4.83
C LEU A 181 12.02 -26.15 5.30
N SER A 182 12.64 -27.29 4.98
CA SER A 182 14.05 -27.56 5.29
C SER A 182 14.73 -28.30 4.13
N TRP A 183 14.55 -27.81 2.89
CA TRP A 183 15.10 -28.46 1.70
C TRP A 183 16.52 -27.99 1.39
N LEU A 184 17.33 -28.87 0.81
CA LEU A 184 18.70 -28.59 0.34
C LEU A 184 19.61 -27.95 1.42
N GLY A 185 19.38 -28.26 2.68
CA GLY A 185 20.15 -27.68 3.79
C GLY A 185 19.85 -26.21 4.11
N LEU A 186 18.88 -25.62 3.43
CA LEU A 186 18.46 -24.24 3.69
C LEU A 186 17.28 -24.22 4.68
N ARG A 187 17.30 -23.28 5.64
CA ARG A 187 16.21 -23.04 6.57
C ARG A 187 15.01 -22.39 5.91
N GLY A 188 13.81 -22.54 6.49
CA GLY A 188 12.56 -22.07 5.94
C GLY A 188 12.51 -20.58 5.61
N TRP A 189 13.14 -19.72 6.43
CA TRP A 189 13.20 -18.30 6.15
C TRP A 189 13.94 -17.94 4.84
N ARG A 190 14.91 -18.78 4.40
CA ARG A 190 15.58 -18.59 3.11
C ARG A 190 14.67 -18.98 1.95
N TRP A 191 13.94 -20.10 2.11
CA TRP A 191 12.94 -20.53 1.14
C TRP A 191 11.80 -19.53 0.99
N LEU A 192 11.39 -18.87 2.07
CA LEU A 192 10.40 -17.81 2.04
C LEU A 192 10.78 -16.72 1.02
N PHE A 193 12.01 -16.19 1.08
CA PHE A 193 12.47 -15.17 0.13
C PHE A 193 12.63 -15.68 -1.30
N ILE A 194 13.04 -16.93 -1.48
CA ILE A 194 13.19 -17.53 -2.82
C ILE A 194 11.81 -17.74 -3.45
N ILE A 195 10.89 -18.40 -2.73
CA ILE A 195 9.58 -18.80 -3.26
C ILE A 195 8.67 -17.59 -3.48
N GLU A 196 8.78 -16.54 -2.69
CA GLU A 196 7.97 -15.33 -2.88
C GLU A 196 8.63 -14.30 -3.80
N GLY A 197 9.96 -14.28 -3.93
CA GLY A 197 10.66 -13.40 -4.88
C GLY A 197 10.53 -13.86 -6.34
N ILE A 198 10.55 -15.16 -6.62
CA ILE A 198 10.44 -15.70 -7.99
C ILE A 198 9.14 -15.29 -8.68
N PRO A 199 7.94 -15.39 -8.10
CA PRO A 199 6.72 -14.92 -8.72
C PRO A 199 6.75 -13.46 -9.15
N ALA A 200 7.41 -12.58 -8.38
CA ALA A 200 7.56 -11.17 -8.76
C ALA A 200 8.37 -11.03 -10.06
N VAL A 201 9.45 -11.79 -10.23
CA VAL A 201 10.26 -11.81 -11.46
C VAL A 201 9.44 -12.35 -12.64
N VAL A 202 8.76 -13.49 -12.46
CA VAL A 202 7.97 -14.15 -13.51
C VAL A 202 6.82 -13.27 -13.97
N VAL A 203 6.01 -12.76 -13.03
CA VAL A 203 4.85 -11.93 -13.37
C VAL A 203 5.31 -10.55 -13.85
N GLY A 204 6.44 -10.04 -13.37
CA GLY A 204 7.10 -8.86 -13.93
C GLY A 204 7.48 -9.05 -15.40
N ALA A 205 8.05 -10.20 -15.76
CA ALA A 205 8.31 -10.54 -17.16
C ALA A 205 7.01 -10.63 -17.97
N ILE A 206 5.98 -11.32 -17.46
CA ILE A 206 4.65 -11.41 -18.09
C ILE A 206 4.05 -10.03 -18.33
N THR A 207 4.26 -9.08 -17.42
CA THR A 207 3.76 -7.69 -17.52
C THR A 207 4.16 -7.02 -18.83
N ILE A 208 5.36 -7.33 -19.37
CA ILE A 208 5.88 -6.76 -20.62
C ILE A 208 4.98 -7.11 -21.83
N TRP A 209 4.40 -8.28 -21.83
CA TRP A 209 3.55 -8.73 -22.94
C TRP A 209 2.05 -8.61 -22.66
N TYR A 210 1.65 -8.74 -21.39
CA TYR A 210 0.23 -8.72 -21.00
C TYR A 210 -0.37 -7.32 -20.96
N LEU A 211 0.35 -6.35 -20.39
CA LEU A 211 -0.09 -4.97 -20.35
C LEU A 211 0.22 -4.24 -21.67
N THR A 212 -0.57 -3.23 -21.97
CA THR A 212 -0.39 -2.33 -23.11
C THR A 212 -0.41 -0.90 -22.56
N ASP A 213 0.46 -0.01 -23.04
CA ASP A 213 0.55 1.34 -22.48
C ASP A 213 -0.67 2.21 -22.80
N TRP A 214 -1.20 2.09 -24.00
CA TRP A 214 -2.28 2.93 -24.51
C TRP A 214 -3.38 2.12 -25.17
N PRO A 215 -4.64 2.57 -25.13
CA PRO A 215 -5.77 1.87 -25.77
C PRO A 215 -5.56 1.61 -27.26
N GLU A 216 -4.95 2.56 -27.98
CA GLU A 216 -4.72 2.46 -29.43
C GLU A 216 -3.82 1.28 -29.81
N GLN A 217 -2.94 0.88 -28.90
CA GLN A 217 -2.01 -0.24 -29.08
C GLN A 217 -2.63 -1.61 -28.73
N ALA A 218 -3.83 -1.61 -28.14
CA ALA A 218 -4.46 -2.83 -27.60
C ALA A 218 -5.06 -3.71 -28.68
N LYS A 219 -4.38 -4.79 -29.07
CA LYS A 219 -4.88 -5.76 -30.04
C LYS A 219 -6.07 -6.57 -29.53
N TRP A 220 -6.29 -6.61 -28.23
CA TRP A 220 -7.37 -7.35 -27.56
C TRP A 220 -8.68 -6.57 -27.43
N LEU A 221 -8.68 -5.27 -27.72
CA LEU A 221 -9.86 -4.40 -27.64
C LEU A 221 -10.41 -4.17 -29.06
N PRO A 222 -11.73 -4.27 -29.29
CA PRO A 222 -12.35 -3.92 -30.56
C PRO A 222 -12.12 -2.47 -30.98
N ASP A 223 -12.03 -2.19 -32.28
CA ASP A 223 -11.63 -0.86 -32.76
C ASP A 223 -12.62 0.24 -32.40
N ASN A 224 -13.93 -0.06 -32.36
CA ASN A 224 -14.96 0.87 -31.91
C ASN A 224 -14.81 1.22 -30.41
N GLU A 225 -14.40 0.26 -29.57
CA GLU A 225 -14.16 0.47 -28.15
C GLU A 225 -12.86 1.23 -27.91
N LYS A 226 -11.79 0.97 -28.72
CA LYS A 226 -10.56 1.77 -28.70
C LYS A 226 -10.84 3.24 -29.05
N ALA A 227 -11.59 3.47 -30.12
CA ALA A 227 -11.93 4.82 -30.55
C ALA A 227 -12.73 5.57 -29.46
N TRP A 228 -13.69 4.88 -28.84
CA TRP A 228 -14.49 5.47 -27.77
C TRP A 228 -13.61 5.90 -26.58
N ILE A 229 -12.80 5.00 -26.04
CA ILE A 229 -11.99 5.33 -24.84
C ILE A 229 -10.90 6.39 -25.14
N ALA A 230 -10.31 6.36 -26.34
CA ALA A 230 -9.32 7.37 -26.75
C ALA A 230 -9.96 8.76 -26.83
N ILE A 231 -11.17 8.89 -27.38
CA ILE A 231 -11.91 10.15 -27.44
C ILE A 231 -12.25 10.66 -26.03
N GLU A 232 -12.74 9.78 -25.16
CA GLU A 232 -13.09 10.16 -23.77
C GLU A 232 -11.88 10.64 -22.97
N LEU A 233 -10.74 9.94 -23.07
CA LEU A 233 -9.50 10.34 -22.41
C LEU A 233 -8.92 11.64 -22.98
N GLN A 234 -9.04 11.85 -24.29
CA GLN A 234 -8.61 13.10 -24.92
C GLN A 234 -9.49 14.27 -24.46
N ARG A 235 -10.81 14.12 -24.40
CA ARG A 235 -11.75 15.13 -23.86
C ARG A 235 -11.39 15.49 -22.41
N GLU A 236 -11.08 14.48 -21.57
CA GLU A 236 -10.64 14.70 -20.19
C GLU A 236 -9.34 15.51 -20.13
N LYS A 237 -8.36 15.18 -20.98
CA LYS A 237 -7.07 15.90 -21.06
C LYS A 237 -7.24 17.35 -21.46
N GLU A 238 -8.09 17.64 -22.45
CA GLU A 238 -8.39 18.99 -22.91
C GLU A 238 -9.11 19.81 -21.84
N ALA A 239 -10.09 19.20 -21.14
CA ALA A 239 -10.77 19.85 -20.02
C ALA A 239 -9.81 20.21 -18.87
N LYS A 240 -8.83 19.36 -18.58
CA LYS A 240 -7.79 19.61 -17.56
C LYS A 240 -6.83 20.73 -17.98
N SER A 241 -6.42 20.77 -19.25
CA SER A 241 -5.47 21.79 -19.72
C SER A 241 -5.99 23.22 -19.62
N ARG A 242 -7.32 23.39 -19.61
CA ARG A 242 -8.00 24.70 -19.45
C ARG A 242 -8.09 25.17 -18.00
N ARG A 243 -7.87 24.29 -17.01
CA ARG A 243 -7.91 24.66 -15.59
C ARG A 243 -6.57 25.23 -15.15
N ARG A 244 -6.58 26.39 -14.50
CA ARG A 244 -5.38 27.07 -13.98
C ARG A 244 -4.63 26.16 -13.01
N SER A 245 -3.32 25.99 -13.26
CA SER A 245 -2.39 25.37 -12.31
C SER A 245 -2.25 26.28 -11.07
N TYR A 246 -2.68 25.80 -9.90
CA TYR A 246 -2.35 26.44 -8.64
C TYR A 246 -0.87 26.22 -8.31
N ARG A 247 -0.25 27.18 -7.58
CA ARG A 247 1.13 27.04 -7.15
C ARG A 247 1.24 25.90 -6.15
N VAL A 248 1.77 24.76 -6.60
CA VAL A 248 2.00 23.56 -5.80
C VAL A 248 2.71 23.88 -4.48
N TRP A 249 3.66 24.81 -4.52
CA TRP A 249 4.46 25.20 -3.36
C TRP A 249 3.65 25.88 -2.23
N GLU A 250 2.60 26.59 -2.56
CA GLU A 250 1.69 27.20 -1.57
C GLU A 250 0.84 26.14 -0.87
N ALA A 251 0.37 25.15 -1.64
CA ALA A 251 -0.39 24.03 -1.10
C ALA A 251 0.45 23.18 -0.12
N LEU A 252 1.72 22.93 -0.44
CA LEU A 252 2.62 22.17 0.43
C LEU A 252 2.91 22.86 1.77
N ARG A 253 2.78 24.18 1.84
CA ARG A 253 2.93 24.98 3.05
C ARG A 253 1.64 25.23 3.83
N HIS A 254 0.53 24.74 3.29
CA HIS A 254 -0.76 24.91 3.96
C HIS A 254 -0.76 24.17 5.32
N ARG A 255 -1.24 24.85 6.37
CA ARG A 255 -1.25 24.31 7.75
C ARG A 255 -1.86 22.91 7.82
N ASP A 256 -3.01 22.71 7.17
CA ASP A 256 -3.72 21.43 7.24
C ASP A 256 -2.99 20.31 6.49
N VAL A 257 -2.24 20.63 5.42
CA VAL A 257 -1.36 19.65 4.75
C VAL A 257 -0.22 19.22 5.67
N ILE A 258 0.38 20.15 6.43
CA ILE A 258 1.42 19.83 7.41
C ILE A 258 0.85 18.97 8.55
N LEU A 259 -0.35 19.32 9.07
CA LEU A 259 -1.03 18.51 10.10
C LEU A 259 -1.37 17.10 9.59
N LEU A 260 -1.89 16.96 8.37
CA LEU A 260 -2.16 15.67 7.76
C LEU A 260 -0.89 14.86 7.51
N THR A 261 0.21 15.51 7.14
CA THR A 261 1.52 14.86 6.98
C THR A 261 2.02 14.28 8.29
N GLY A 262 1.97 15.06 9.38
CA GLY A 262 2.32 14.60 10.72
C GLY A 262 1.37 13.50 11.23
N CYS A 263 0.06 13.67 10.99
CA CYS A 263 -0.95 12.65 11.30
C CYS A 263 -0.64 11.31 10.64
N TYR A 264 -0.40 11.34 9.32
CA TYR A 264 -0.13 10.12 8.56
C TYR A 264 1.22 9.48 8.93
N PHE A 265 2.27 10.28 9.17
CA PHE A 265 3.54 9.78 9.68
C PHE A 265 3.38 9.04 11.01
N CYS A 266 2.67 9.62 11.98
CA CYS A 266 2.42 8.98 13.26
C CYS A 266 1.55 7.72 13.13
N ALA A 267 0.53 7.74 12.27
CA ALA A 267 -0.31 6.59 11.99
C ALA A 267 0.50 5.45 11.35
N MET A 268 1.34 5.75 10.35
CA MET A 268 2.20 4.77 9.68
C MET A 268 3.28 4.21 10.62
N THR A 269 3.83 5.04 11.53
CA THR A 269 4.73 4.57 12.60
C THR A 269 4.06 3.48 13.43
N GLY A 270 2.81 3.70 13.86
CA GLY A 270 2.01 2.71 14.58
C GLY A 270 1.76 1.44 13.77
N SER A 271 1.26 1.60 12.56
CA SER A 271 0.87 0.48 11.70
C SER A 271 2.02 -0.41 11.30
N TYR A 272 3.07 0.15 10.70
CA TYR A 272 4.22 -0.63 10.27
C TYR A 272 5.01 -1.21 11.43
N GLY A 273 5.06 -0.49 12.58
CA GLY A 273 5.69 -1.00 13.79
C GLY A 273 5.03 -2.28 14.27
N ILE A 274 3.69 -2.28 14.42
CA ILE A 274 2.98 -3.48 14.88
C ILE A 274 2.95 -4.56 13.81
N ALA A 275 2.66 -4.23 12.55
CA ALA A 275 2.60 -5.21 11.46
C ALA A 275 3.90 -6.01 11.34
N PHE A 276 5.03 -5.35 11.50
CA PHE A 276 6.33 -6.01 11.45
C PHE A 276 6.59 -6.91 12.67
N TRP A 277 6.35 -6.43 13.90
CA TRP A 277 6.71 -7.15 15.11
C TRP A 277 5.64 -8.10 15.63
N LEU A 278 4.41 -8.05 15.12
CA LEU A 278 3.28 -8.86 15.61
C LEU A 278 3.58 -10.36 15.65
N PRO A 279 4.13 -11.00 14.60
CA PRO A 279 4.45 -12.43 14.68
C PRO A 279 5.47 -12.74 15.78
N THR A 280 6.52 -11.93 15.92
CA THR A 280 7.55 -12.11 16.96
C THR A 280 6.97 -11.91 18.38
N ILE A 281 6.09 -10.92 18.56
CA ILE A 281 5.41 -10.69 19.84
C ILE A 281 4.55 -11.89 20.20
N LEU A 282 3.72 -12.37 19.27
CA LEU A 282 2.86 -13.53 19.48
C LEU A 282 3.66 -14.81 19.73
N LYS A 283 4.78 -15.00 19.04
CA LYS A 283 5.71 -16.12 19.26
C LYS A 283 6.25 -16.14 20.69
N ARG A 284 6.70 -14.99 21.19
CA ARG A 284 7.21 -14.86 22.57
C ARG A 284 6.13 -15.05 23.64
N GLN A 285 4.90 -14.58 23.36
CA GLN A 285 3.79 -14.73 24.29
C GLN A 285 3.27 -16.17 24.38
N SER A 286 3.26 -16.90 23.27
CA SER A 286 2.55 -18.19 23.17
C SER A 286 3.48 -19.41 23.15
N GLY A 287 4.72 -19.25 22.72
CA GLY A 287 5.63 -20.39 22.43
C GLY A 287 5.16 -21.31 21.30
N LYS A 288 4.08 -20.93 20.58
CA LYS A 288 3.48 -21.71 19.50
C LYS A 288 4.39 -21.89 18.30
N SER A 289 4.03 -22.80 17.39
CA SER A 289 4.74 -23.00 16.12
C SER A 289 4.69 -21.73 15.24
N ASP A 290 5.61 -21.61 14.28
CA ASP A 290 5.66 -20.46 13.37
C ASP A 290 4.39 -20.37 12.55
N LEU A 291 3.82 -21.51 12.11
CA LEU A 291 2.54 -21.57 11.40
C LEU A 291 1.37 -21.04 12.25
N GLU A 292 1.24 -21.51 13.50
CA GLU A 292 0.16 -21.04 14.39
C GLU A 292 0.28 -19.54 14.65
N VAL A 293 1.50 -19.03 14.84
CA VAL A 293 1.76 -17.61 15.09
C VAL A 293 1.39 -16.76 13.87
N THR A 294 1.76 -17.20 12.67
CA THR A 294 1.44 -16.47 11.44
C THR A 294 -0.06 -16.52 11.13
N LEU A 295 -0.76 -17.62 11.45
CA LEU A 295 -2.22 -17.69 11.39
C LEU A 295 -2.87 -16.69 12.36
N LEU A 296 -2.42 -16.59 13.59
CA LEU A 296 -2.90 -15.59 14.55
C LEU A 296 -2.62 -14.17 14.09
N ALA A 297 -1.45 -13.93 13.48
CA ALA A 297 -1.07 -12.62 12.94
C ALA A 297 -1.87 -12.19 11.70
N ALA A 298 -2.57 -13.12 11.03
CA ALA A 298 -3.49 -12.82 9.94
C ALA A 298 -4.85 -12.24 10.41
N LEU A 299 -5.29 -12.58 11.63
CA LEU A 299 -6.63 -12.22 12.15
C LEU A 299 -6.92 -10.70 12.15
N PRO A 300 -5.98 -9.81 12.53
CA PRO A 300 -6.20 -8.36 12.44
C PRO A 300 -6.59 -7.89 11.04
N TYR A 301 -6.07 -8.53 9.99
CA TYR A 301 -6.34 -8.15 8.60
C TYR A 301 -7.68 -8.65 8.06
N VAL A 302 -8.21 -9.72 8.65
CA VAL A 302 -9.61 -10.15 8.41
C VAL A 302 -10.57 -9.07 8.92
N ALA A 303 -10.35 -8.58 10.14
CA ALA A 303 -11.13 -7.46 10.69
C ALA A 303 -10.95 -6.18 9.85
N ALA A 304 -9.71 -5.91 9.39
CA ALA A 304 -9.37 -4.77 8.55
C ALA A 304 -10.21 -4.70 7.27
N PHE A 305 -10.41 -5.84 6.61
CA PHE A 305 -11.22 -5.91 5.38
C PHE A 305 -12.66 -5.43 5.60
N VAL A 306 -13.27 -5.82 6.73
CA VAL A 306 -14.64 -5.42 7.08
C VAL A 306 -14.70 -3.96 7.51
N THR A 307 -13.83 -3.54 8.43
CA THR A 307 -13.90 -2.21 9.04
C THR A 307 -13.57 -1.10 8.05
N GLN A 308 -12.66 -1.37 7.09
CA GLN A 308 -12.35 -0.43 6.01
C GLN A 308 -13.59 -0.07 5.19
N GLN A 309 -14.42 -1.05 4.85
CA GLN A 309 -15.65 -0.83 4.07
C GLN A 309 -16.72 -0.13 4.91
N VAL A 310 -16.95 -0.61 6.13
CA VAL A 310 -18.01 -0.09 7.01
C VAL A 310 -17.75 1.37 7.38
N ASN A 311 -16.52 1.70 7.81
CA ASN A 311 -16.19 3.07 8.19
C ASN A 311 -16.21 4.04 6.99
N GLY A 312 -15.71 3.60 5.84
CA GLY A 312 -15.79 4.38 4.60
C GLY A 312 -17.23 4.68 4.21
N TRP A 313 -18.09 3.66 4.16
CA TRP A 313 -19.50 3.81 3.86
C TRP A 313 -20.23 4.73 4.86
N HIS A 314 -19.99 4.56 6.16
CA HIS A 314 -20.63 5.37 7.20
C HIS A 314 -20.19 6.83 7.12
N SER A 315 -18.91 7.08 6.91
CA SER A 315 -18.37 8.42 6.70
C SER A 315 -18.94 9.11 5.45
N ASP A 316 -19.16 8.36 4.35
CA ASP A 316 -19.80 8.88 3.14
C ASP A 316 -21.27 9.26 3.41
N ARG A 317 -22.00 8.42 4.12
CA ARG A 317 -23.41 8.64 4.43
C ARG A 317 -23.64 9.83 5.37
N THR A 318 -22.77 9.99 6.38
CA THR A 318 -22.85 11.07 7.36
C THR A 318 -22.22 12.38 6.89
N ARG A 319 -21.44 12.33 5.80
CA ARG A 319 -20.61 13.44 5.29
C ARG A 319 -19.62 13.98 6.33
N GLU A 320 -19.32 13.20 7.37
CA GLU A 320 -18.39 13.55 8.43
C GLU A 320 -17.10 12.74 8.22
N ARG A 321 -15.96 13.42 8.05
CA ARG A 321 -14.66 12.81 7.77
C ARG A 321 -13.72 12.86 8.96
N ARG A 322 -13.78 13.93 9.73
CA ARG A 322 -12.78 14.24 10.76
C ARG A 322 -12.81 13.23 11.90
N TRP A 323 -14.00 12.94 12.46
CA TRP A 323 -14.18 11.97 13.52
C TRP A 323 -14.05 10.54 13.02
N HIS A 324 -14.52 10.24 11.80
CA HIS A 324 -14.35 8.93 11.18
C HIS A 324 -12.88 8.62 10.84
N ALA A 325 -12.02 9.62 10.73
CA ALA A 325 -10.57 9.40 10.65
C ALA A 325 -9.91 9.36 12.04
N ALA A 326 -10.27 10.23 12.99
CA ALA A 326 -9.61 10.32 14.27
C ALA A 326 -9.96 9.17 15.23
N MET A 327 -11.26 8.81 15.33
CA MET A 327 -11.71 7.78 16.30
C MET A 327 -11.08 6.40 16.05
N PRO A 328 -10.99 5.89 14.80
CA PRO A 328 -10.32 4.63 14.55
C PRO A 328 -8.87 4.61 15.01
N VAL A 329 -8.14 5.71 14.85
CA VAL A 329 -6.74 5.80 15.29
C VAL A 329 -6.63 5.79 16.83
N PHE A 330 -7.54 6.47 17.54
CA PHE A 330 -7.63 6.39 19.01
C PHE A 330 -8.01 4.98 19.49
N VAL A 331 -8.97 4.33 18.83
CA VAL A 331 -9.34 2.95 19.14
C VAL A 331 -8.18 2.00 18.91
N CYS A 332 -7.42 2.19 17.81
CA CYS A 332 -6.20 1.43 17.54
C CYS A 332 -5.17 1.60 18.68
N GLY A 333 -4.90 2.85 19.07
CA GLY A 333 -3.96 3.14 20.19
C GLY A 333 -4.42 2.53 21.51
N LEU A 334 -5.71 2.65 21.85
CA LEU A 334 -6.27 2.06 23.07
C LEU A 334 -6.19 0.52 23.05
N ALA A 335 -6.53 -0.10 21.92
CA ALA A 335 -6.43 -1.53 21.78
C ALA A 335 -4.99 -2.04 21.93
N LEU A 336 -3.99 -1.33 21.37
CA LEU A 336 -2.58 -1.67 21.60
C LEU A 336 -2.16 -1.50 23.05
N ALA A 337 -2.65 -0.46 23.75
CA ALA A 337 -2.39 -0.29 25.19
C ALA A 337 -2.97 -1.45 26.01
N LEU A 338 -4.21 -1.88 25.68
CA LEU A 338 -4.84 -3.03 26.32
C LEU A 338 -4.13 -4.35 25.98
N ALA A 339 -3.58 -4.50 24.77
CA ALA A 339 -2.76 -5.66 24.40
C ALA A 339 -1.49 -5.76 25.29
N VAL A 340 -0.90 -4.63 25.69
CA VAL A 340 0.21 -4.61 26.67
C VAL A 340 -0.24 -5.02 28.07
N VAL A 341 -1.42 -4.58 28.51
CA VAL A 341 -2.00 -4.96 29.82
C VAL A 341 -2.29 -6.46 29.86
N TYR A 342 -2.91 -6.97 28.81
CA TYR A 342 -3.33 -8.39 28.72
C TYR A 342 -2.24 -9.31 28.13
N ARG A 343 -0.97 -8.90 28.13
CA ARG A 343 0.13 -9.67 27.51
C ARG A 343 0.30 -11.10 28.04
N SER A 344 -0.14 -11.39 29.24
CA SER A 344 -0.11 -12.74 29.84
C SER A 344 -1.29 -13.63 29.42
N ASN A 345 -2.32 -13.06 28.80
CA ASN A 345 -3.46 -13.79 28.28
C ASN A 345 -3.47 -13.70 26.74
N LEU A 346 -3.04 -14.77 26.06
CA LEU A 346 -2.91 -14.80 24.60
C LEU A 346 -4.23 -14.45 23.89
N ALA A 347 -5.36 -14.99 24.33
CA ALA A 347 -6.63 -14.77 23.66
C ALA A 347 -7.07 -13.30 23.72
N MET A 348 -6.92 -12.66 24.90
CA MET A 348 -7.22 -11.24 25.09
C MET A 348 -6.25 -10.37 24.27
N SER A 349 -4.95 -10.69 24.29
CA SER A 349 -3.93 -9.97 23.53
C SER A 349 -4.20 -10.04 22.03
N VAL A 350 -4.49 -11.21 21.49
CA VAL A 350 -4.86 -11.40 20.07
C VAL A 350 -6.15 -10.64 19.75
N GLY A 351 -7.17 -10.70 20.60
CA GLY A 351 -8.40 -9.93 20.44
C GLY A 351 -8.14 -8.42 20.34
N MET A 352 -7.24 -7.89 21.16
CA MET A 352 -6.86 -6.48 21.12
C MET A 352 -6.07 -6.13 19.84
N PHE A 353 -5.20 -7.02 19.36
CA PHE A 353 -4.53 -6.82 18.05
C PHE A 353 -5.52 -6.87 16.89
N VAL A 354 -6.55 -7.71 16.95
CA VAL A 354 -7.64 -7.74 15.94
C VAL A 354 -8.39 -6.41 15.92
N VAL A 355 -8.75 -5.87 17.08
CA VAL A 355 -9.40 -4.56 17.19
C VAL A 355 -8.48 -3.45 16.67
N ALA A 356 -7.19 -3.47 17.03
CA ALA A 356 -6.21 -2.48 16.58
C ALA A 356 -6.05 -2.49 15.05
N GLY A 357 -5.87 -3.67 14.44
CA GLY A 357 -5.76 -3.81 12.98
C GLY A 357 -7.01 -3.36 12.25
N GLY A 358 -8.18 -3.83 12.71
CA GLY A 358 -9.45 -3.39 12.17
C GLY A 358 -9.63 -1.87 12.22
N ALA A 359 -9.39 -1.27 13.37
CA ALA A 359 -9.50 0.17 13.56
C ALA A 359 -8.54 0.94 12.64
N PHE A 360 -7.27 0.51 12.55
CA PHE A 360 -6.29 1.18 11.69
C PHE A 360 -6.72 1.19 10.21
N TYR A 361 -7.18 0.07 9.68
CA TYR A 361 -7.62 0.01 8.29
C TYR A 361 -8.94 0.76 8.05
N GLY A 362 -9.78 0.89 9.06
CA GLY A 362 -10.95 1.77 9.00
C GLY A 362 -10.60 3.27 8.83
N PHE A 363 -9.45 3.71 9.37
CA PHE A 363 -8.94 5.07 9.20
C PHE A 363 -8.58 5.40 7.74
N GLN A 364 -7.97 4.47 7.02
CA GLN A 364 -7.32 4.70 5.73
C GLN A 364 -8.22 5.37 4.66
N PRO A 365 -9.40 4.84 4.29
CA PRO A 365 -10.21 5.41 3.21
C PRO A 365 -10.72 6.82 3.55
N VAL A 366 -11.06 7.06 4.81
CA VAL A 366 -11.56 8.36 5.25
C VAL A 366 -10.46 9.40 5.26
N PHE A 367 -9.27 9.03 5.74
CA PHE A 367 -8.11 9.93 5.76
C PHE A 367 -7.77 10.44 4.36
N TRP A 368 -7.70 9.55 3.36
CA TRP A 368 -7.35 9.95 1.99
C TRP A 368 -8.42 10.78 1.29
N ALA A 369 -9.65 10.81 1.79
CA ALA A 369 -10.67 11.71 1.30
C ALA A 369 -10.51 13.14 1.83
N VAL A 370 -9.84 13.37 2.97
CA VAL A 370 -9.74 14.69 3.61
C VAL A 370 -8.99 15.72 2.76
N PRO A 371 -7.79 15.45 2.18
CA PRO A 371 -7.08 16.44 1.38
C PRO A 371 -7.87 16.98 0.19
N THR A 372 -8.75 16.15 -0.40
CA THR A 372 -9.55 16.53 -1.57
C THR A 372 -10.71 17.47 -1.25
N LEU A 373 -11.01 17.67 0.03
CA LEU A 373 -12.14 18.51 0.45
C LEU A 373 -11.82 20.02 0.46
N PHE A 374 -10.53 20.37 0.59
CA PHE A 374 -10.12 21.78 0.71
C PHE A 374 -9.02 22.21 -0.26
N LEU A 375 -8.49 21.27 -1.08
CA LEU A 375 -7.48 21.56 -2.09
C LEU A 375 -8.06 21.41 -3.50
N SER A 376 -7.58 22.24 -4.43
CA SER A 376 -7.82 22.02 -5.86
C SER A 376 -7.17 20.72 -6.33
N GLU A 377 -7.61 20.14 -7.46
CA GLU A 377 -7.11 18.86 -7.96
C GLU A 377 -5.57 18.77 -8.04
N SER A 378 -4.92 19.81 -8.57
CA SER A 378 -3.45 19.83 -8.71
C SER A 378 -2.73 19.97 -7.36
N ALA A 379 -3.29 20.80 -6.46
CA ALA A 379 -2.78 20.98 -5.11
C ALA A 379 -2.99 19.72 -4.24
N ALA A 380 -4.14 19.07 -4.38
CA ALA A 380 -4.44 17.82 -3.70
C ALA A 380 -3.48 16.70 -4.12
N ALA A 381 -3.21 16.55 -5.42
CA ALA A 381 -2.29 15.52 -5.91
C ALA A 381 -0.86 15.70 -5.35
N ALA A 382 -0.34 16.93 -5.35
CA ALA A 382 0.98 17.21 -4.79
C ALA A 382 1.03 17.01 -3.27
N SER A 383 -0.03 17.43 -2.56
CA SER A 383 -0.13 17.26 -1.10
C SER A 383 -0.27 15.80 -0.71
N ILE A 384 -1.06 15.00 -1.43
CA ILE A 384 -1.17 13.55 -1.26
C ILE A 384 0.20 12.90 -1.46
N GLY A 385 0.97 13.32 -2.47
CA GLY A 385 2.33 12.84 -2.70
C GLY A 385 3.26 13.13 -1.52
N LEU A 386 3.24 14.37 -0.96
CA LEU A 386 4.02 14.73 0.20
C LEU A 386 3.61 13.95 1.45
N ILE A 387 2.30 13.88 1.73
CA ILE A 387 1.74 13.15 2.87
C ILE A 387 2.15 11.67 2.80
N ASN A 388 2.05 11.05 1.62
CA ASN A 388 2.43 9.66 1.43
C ASN A 388 3.94 9.44 1.60
N ALA A 389 4.77 10.25 0.94
CA ALA A 389 6.22 10.10 1.00
C ALA A 389 6.76 10.28 2.44
N VAL A 390 6.38 11.36 3.11
CA VAL A 390 6.80 11.61 4.51
C VAL A 390 6.17 10.62 5.47
N GLY A 391 4.88 10.28 5.26
CA GLY A 391 4.18 9.29 6.09
C GLY A 391 4.84 7.92 6.05
N ASN A 392 5.27 7.45 4.89
CA ASN A 392 5.97 6.17 4.74
C ASN A 392 7.31 6.11 5.52
N LEU A 393 7.93 7.24 5.87
CA LEU A 393 9.07 7.26 6.79
C LEU A 393 8.70 6.77 8.21
N GLY A 394 7.42 6.80 8.59
CA GLY A 394 6.93 6.12 9.79
C GLY A 394 7.22 4.62 9.78
N GLY A 395 7.26 4.01 8.60
CA GLY A 395 7.68 2.62 8.41
C GLY A 395 9.16 2.35 8.71
N PHE A 396 10.02 3.37 8.62
CA PHE A 396 11.38 3.29 9.13
C PHE A 396 11.40 3.40 10.65
N VAL A 397 10.72 4.40 11.21
CA VAL A 397 10.80 4.75 12.63
C VAL A 397 10.13 3.69 13.51
N GLY A 398 8.95 3.20 13.15
CA GLY A 398 8.17 2.25 13.95
C GLY A 398 8.93 0.97 14.29
N PRO A 399 9.32 0.16 13.29
CA PRO A 399 10.06 -1.09 13.55
C PRO A 399 11.42 -0.87 14.21
N MET A 400 12.13 0.22 13.85
CA MET A 400 13.43 0.55 14.41
C MET A 400 13.35 0.87 15.91
N VAL A 401 12.41 1.72 16.32
CA VAL A 401 12.26 2.11 17.74
C VAL A 401 11.82 0.92 18.57
N ILE A 402 10.88 0.10 18.09
CA ILE A 402 10.48 -1.12 18.81
C ILE A 402 11.68 -2.05 18.97
N GLY A 403 12.43 -2.31 17.90
CA GLY A 403 13.60 -3.19 17.94
C GLY A 403 14.68 -2.66 18.90
N TYR A 404 14.92 -1.36 18.91
CA TYR A 404 15.87 -0.73 19.83
C TYR A 404 15.43 -0.88 21.29
N LEU A 405 14.15 -0.57 21.60
CA LEU A 405 13.60 -0.68 22.95
C LEU A 405 13.55 -2.14 23.41
N ALA A 406 13.13 -3.07 22.54
CA ALA A 406 13.07 -4.49 22.86
C ALA A 406 14.47 -5.06 23.17
N ASN A 407 15.49 -4.66 22.41
CA ASN A 407 16.86 -5.06 22.65
C ASN A 407 17.41 -4.52 23.99
N ARG A 408 17.00 -3.32 24.41
CA ARG A 408 17.45 -2.73 25.68
C ARG A 408 16.71 -3.24 26.91
N THR A 409 15.41 -3.46 26.78
CA THR A 409 14.53 -3.77 27.92
C THR A 409 14.16 -5.26 27.99
N HIS A 410 14.58 -6.05 27.00
CA HIS A 410 14.18 -7.46 26.81
C HIS A 410 12.66 -7.66 26.76
N SER A 411 11.92 -6.59 26.41
CA SER A 411 10.45 -6.57 26.34
C SER A 411 9.96 -5.72 25.17
N PHE A 412 8.89 -6.17 24.52
CA PHE A 412 8.22 -5.38 23.48
C PHE A 412 7.26 -4.32 24.05
N SER A 413 6.91 -4.39 25.35
CA SER A 413 5.93 -3.48 25.96
C SER A 413 6.30 -1.99 25.80
N PRO A 414 7.55 -1.54 26.07
CA PRO A 414 7.90 -0.13 25.86
C PRO A 414 7.78 0.32 24.40
N GLY A 415 8.11 -0.55 23.46
CA GLY A 415 7.94 -0.29 22.03
C GLY A 415 6.47 -0.15 21.64
N LEU A 416 5.60 -1.02 22.16
CA LEU A 416 4.15 -0.91 21.92
C LEU A 416 3.57 0.38 22.52
N LEU A 417 4.00 0.79 23.73
CA LEU A 417 3.58 2.05 24.35
C LEU A 417 4.04 3.27 23.54
N TYR A 418 5.23 3.21 22.92
CA TYR A 418 5.66 4.23 21.97
C TYR A 418 4.69 4.33 20.76
N LEU A 419 4.25 3.18 20.19
CA LEU A 419 3.26 3.20 19.13
C LEU A 419 1.91 3.76 19.59
N VAL A 420 1.49 3.42 20.81
CA VAL A 420 0.28 4.00 21.43
C VAL A 420 0.37 5.52 21.45
N ALA A 421 1.47 6.07 21.96
CA ALA A 421 1.68 7.52 21.99
C ALA A 421 1.63 8.13 20.58
N SER A 422 2.29 7.50 19.60
CA SER A 422 2.29 7.94 18.21
C SER A 422 0.87 7.96 17.61
N LEU A 423 0.05 6.94 17.87
CA LEU A 423 -1.34 6.86 17.40
C LEU A 423 -2.21 7.94 18.07
N PHE A 424 -2.06 8.19 19.37
CA PHE A 424 -2.79 9.28 20.03
C PHE A 424 -2.41 10.65 19.48
N VAL A 425 -1.12 10.89 19.19
CA VAL A 425 -0.67 12.10 18.50
C VAL A 425 -1.30 12.20 17.11
N SER A 426 -1.34 11.11 16.36
CA SER A 426 -1.99 11.06 15.05
C SER A 426 -3.47 11.48 15.12
N GLY A 427 -4.23 10.89 16.04
CA GLY A 427 -5.64 11.24 16.26
C GLY A 427 -5.82 12.70 16.66
N GLY A 428 -4.94 13.23 17.55
CA GLY A 428 -4.94 14.63 17.95
C GLY A 428 -4.65 15.59 16.79
N LEU A 429 -3.66 15.27 15.94
CA LEU A 429 -3.35 16.05 14.74
C LEU A 429 -4.53 16.02 13.74
N MET A 430 -5.20 14.88 13.59
CA MET A 430 -6.39 14.78 12.74
C MET A 430 -7.53 15.68 13.25
N LEU A 431 -7.74 15.76 14.55
CA LEU A 431 -8.71 16.66 15.16
C LEU A 431 -8.30 18.14 15.12
N ALA A 432 -7.03 18.45 14.91
CA ALA A 432 -6.53 19.81 14.74
C ALA A 432 -6.66 20.35 13.31
N VAL A 433 -6.93 19.48 12.32
CA VAL A 433 -7.27 19.89 10.95
C VAL A 433 -8.54 20.71 10.96
N GLY A 434 -8.56 21.83 10.24
CA GLY A 434 -9.64 22.79 10.25
C GLY A 434 -11.03 22.19 10.04
N ARG A 435 -12.03 22.69 10.80
CA ARG A 435 -13.44 22.35 10.54
C ARG A 435 -13.79 22.91 9.17
N GLN A 436 -14.19 22.05 8.25
CA GLN A 436 -14.84 22.50 7.05
C GLN A 436 -16.24 22.97 7.45
N THR A 437 -16.42 24.29 7.47
CA THR A 437 -17.75 24.86 7.41
C THR A 437 -18.38 24.39 6.11
N ALA A 438 -19.54 23.75 6.21
CA ALA A 438 -20.40 23.37 5.08
C ALA A 438 -21.02 24.63 4.45
N ALA A 439 -20.19 25.56 4.01
CA ALA A 439 -20.54 26.82 3.40
C ALA A 439 -19.69 26.95 2.12
N GLN A 440 -20.03 26.16 1.13
CA GLN A 440 -19.79 26.40 -0.30
C GLN A 440 -20.29 25.18 -1.09
N THR A 441 -21.60 24.98 -1.11
CA THR A 441 -22.32 24.30 -2.20
C THR A 441 -23.05 25.36 -2.99
#